data_37f3d6db291084ce2a767f38e53e4029
#
_entry.id   37f3d6db291084ce2a767f38e53e4029
#
_cell.length_a   1.000
_cell.length_b   1.000
_cell.length_c   1.000
_cell.angle_alpha   90.00
_cell.angle_beta   90.00
_cell.angle_gamma   90.00
#
_symmetry.space_group_name_H-M   'P 1'
#
loop_
_entity.id
_entity.type
_entity.pdbx_description
1 polymer ?
#
loop_
_entity_poly.entity_id
_entity_poly.type
_entity_poly.pdbx_seq_one_letter_code
_entity_poly.pdbx_strand_id
1 'polypeptide(L)'
;LSRRQRQMCIRDSVKKGEKKMSRVMIIGCGGVASVAIAKCCQNSDVFTEIMIASRTKSKCDAMKEKLQPTTKTVITTAQVDADNTEELIALIKEYKPDAVLNVALPYQDLTIMDACLATGVDYIDTANYEAENTDDPEWRKIYEERCKKEGFTAYFDYSWQWAYKKKFEDAGITAILGSGFDPGVTSVYSAYALKHYFDEIHYIDILDCNGGDHGYPFATNFNPEINLREVSAPGSYWENGHWVEIPPMTIKREYKFDQVGDKDMYLLHHEEIESLAKTIPGVKRIRFFMTFGQSYLDHMRCLEDV
;
A
#
# COMPACT_ATOMS: atom_id res chain seq x y z
N LEU A 1 4.75 21.29 -21.94
CA LEU A 1 5.78 21.88 -21.07
C LEU A 1 7.14 21.25 -21.37
N SER A 2 8.16 22.08 -21.64
CA SER A 2 9.50 21.60 -21.99
C SER A 2 10.15 20.86 -20.82
N ARG A 3 11.11 19.96 -21.12
CA ARG A 3 11.91 19.20 -20.11
C ARG A 3 12.50 20.10 -19.01
N ARG A 4 12.83 21.36 -19.34
CA ARG A 4 13.35 22.38 -18.40
C ARG A 4 12.28 22.93 -17.45
N GLN A 5 11.03 23.05 -17.88
CA GLN A 5 9.93 23.56 -17.05
C GLN A 5 9.46 22.53 -16.02
N ARG A 6 9.53 21.21 -16.33
CA ARG A 6 9.24 20.15 -15.35
C ARG A 6 10.31 20.04 -14.25
N GLN A 7 11.57 20.34 -14.54
CA GLN A 7 12.62 20.38 -13.53
C GLN A 7 12.54 21.59 -12.59
N MET A 8 11.94 22.70 -13.04
CA MET A 8 11.76 23.89 -12.21
C MET A 8 10.71 23.69 -11.11
N CYS A 9 9.61 22.99 -11.41
CA CYS A 9 8.55 22.76 -10.41
C CYS A 9 8.97 21.88 -9.21
N ILE A 10 10.02 21.06 -9.37
CA ILE A 10 10.53 20.20 -8.26
C ILE A 10 11.58 20.95 -7.42
N ARG A 11 12.28 21.95 -7.97
CA ARG A 11 13.32 22.69 -7.25
C ARG A 11 12.82 23.84 -6.38
N ASP A 12 11.64 24.38 -6.66
CA ASP A 12 11.16 25.58 -5.96
C ASP A 12 10.36 25.30 -4.68
N SER A 13 10.10 24.03 -4.37
CA SER A 13 9.36 23.66 -3.13
C SER A 13 10.27 23.49 -1.90
N VAL A 14 11.58 23.49 -2.06
CA VAL A 14 12.50 23.47 -0.90
C VAL A 14 13.02 24.89 -0.65
N LYS A 15 12.16 25.77 -0.12
CA LYS A 15 12.64 26.94 0.62
C LYS A 15 13.45 26.42 1.81
N LYS A 16 14.72 26.79 1.90
CA LYS A 16 15.50 26.75 3.14
C LYS A 16 14.79 27.61 4.19
N GLY A 17 13.79 27.05 4.84
CA GLY A 17 13.10 27.58 6.00
C GLY A 17 13.32 26.62 7.15
N GLU A 18 13.31 27.13 8.36
CA GLU A 18 13.53 26.48 9.65
C GLU A 18 13.12 25.02 9.64
N LYS A 19 13.97 24.14 10.20
CA LYS A 19 13.75 22.70 10.31
C LYS A 19 12.44 22.47 11.09
N LYS A 20 11.32 22.43 10.37
CA LYS A 20 10.00 22.20 10.95
C LYS A 20 10.04 20.81 11.59
N MET A 21 9.76 20.73 12.87
CA MET A 21 9.60 19.45 13.56
C MET A 21 8.46 18.69 12.88
N SER A 22 8.73 17.53 12.30
CA SER A 22 7.68 16.73 11.71
C SER A 22 7.18 15.70 12.70
N ARG A 23 5.87 15.78 12.93
CA ARG A 23 5.10 14.91 13.82
C ARG A 23 4.27 13.97 12.97
N VAL A 24 4.48 12.68 13.09
CA VAL A 24 3.72 11.68 12.34
C VAL A 24 2.94 10.79 13.31
N MET A 25 1.66 10.59 13.02
CA MET A 25 0.85 9.58 13.69
C MET A 25 0.85 8.33 12.83
N ILE A 26 1.24 7.20 13.41
CA ILE A 26 1.29 5.89 12.75
C ILE A 26 0.16 5.04 13.31
N ILE A 27 -0.82 4.71 12.48
CA ILE A 27 -1.96 3.87 12.85
C ILE A 27 -1.67 2.43 12.41
N GLY A 28 -1.57 1.54 13.39
CA GLY A 28 -1.16 0.16 13.22
C GLY A 28 0.10 -0.18 14.01
N CYS A 29 0.19 -1.42 14.50
CA CYS A 29 1.35 -1.93 15.24
C CYS A 29 1.60 -3.42 14.93
N GLY A 30 1.44 -3.79 13.65
CA GLY A 30 1.71 -5.12 13.10
C GLY A 30 3.11 -5.25 12.51
N GLY A 31 3.31 -6.25 11.66
CA GLY A 31 4.60 -6.54 11.00
C GLY A 31 5.11 -5.37 10.16
N VAL A 32 4.31 -4.89 9.21
CA VAL A 32 4.64 -3.74 8.34
C VAL A 32 4.89 -2.48 9.17
N ALA A 33 3.99 -2.19 10.14
CA ALA A 33 4.14 -1.06 11.04
C ALA A 33 5.47 -1.09 11.80
N SER A 34 5.92 -2.26 12.26
CA SER A 34 7.18 -2.40 13.01
C SER A 34 8.39 -1.97 12.19
N VAL A 35 8.40 -2.26 10.89
CA VAL A 35 9.46 -1.84 9.96
C VAL A 35 9.37 -0.33 9.69
N ALA A 36 8.18 0.17 9.38
CA ALA A 36 7.96 1.60 9.11
C ALA A 36 8.36 2.47 10.31
N ILE A 37 7.92 2.10 11.53
CA ILE A 37 8.28 2.79 12.77
C ILE A 37 9.81 2.80 12.98
N ALA A 38 10.46 1.63 12.80
CA ALA A 38 11.91 1.54 12.94
C ALA A 38 12.64 2.43 11.91
N LYS A 39 12.14 2.51 10.67
CA LYS A 39 12.70 3.39 9.63
C LYS A 39 12.48 4.87 9.93
N CYS A 40 11.33 5.27 10.45
CA CYS A 40 11.12 6.63 10.95
C CYS A 40 12.13 6.96 12.07
N CYS A 41 12.32 6.05 13.02
CA CYS A 41 13.30 6.21 14.11
C CYS A 41 14.76 6.32 13.63
N GLN A 42 15.12 5.65 12.54
CA GLN A 42 16.45 5.77 11.92
C GLN A 42 16.68 7.13 11.25
N ASN A 43 15.60 7.83 10.89
CA ASN A 43 15.62 9.14 10.24
C ASN A 43 15.12 10.25 11.19
N SER A 44 15.63 10.27 12.40
CA SER A 44 15.20 11.17 13.48
C SER A 44 15.45 12.67 13.22
N ASP A 45 16.19 13.02 12.20
CA ASP A 45 16.35 14.39 11.74
C ASP A 45 15.19 14.88 10.86
N VAL A 46 14.38 13.95 10.34
CA VAL A 46 13.12 14.20 9.63
C VAL A 46 11.94 13.94 10.56
N PHE A 47 11.85 12.75 11.14
CA PHE A 47 10.79 12.33 12.03
C PHE A 47 11.17 12.63 13.49
N THR A 48 10.92 13.87 13.94
CA THR A 48 11.34 14.30 15.28
C THR A 48 10.44 13.76 16.38
N GLU A 49 9.14 13.60 16.07
CA GLU A 49 8.15 13.00 16.96
C GLU A 49 7.27 12.01 16.19
N ILE A 50 7.01 10.85 16.78
CA ILE A 50 6.02 9.90 16.27
C ILE A 50 5.06 9.47 17.38
N MET A 51 3.79 9.26 16.99
CA MET A 51 2.81 8.56 17.83
C MET A 51 2.48 7.23 17.19
N ILE A 52 2.59 6.14 17.96
CA ILE A 52 2.15 4.81 17.55
C ILE A 52 0.78 4.56 18.16
N ALA A 53 -0.23 4.34 17.33
CA ALA A 53 -1.61 4.14 17.79
C ALA A 53 -2.19 2.84 17.22
N SER A 54 -2.85 2.07 18.06
CA SER A 54 -3.58 0.86 17.65
C SER A 54 -4.62 0.44 18.70
N ARG A 55 -5.48 -0.51 18.36
CA ARG A 55 -6.44 -1.10 19.31
C ARG A 55 -5.75 -1.74 20.53
N THR A 56 -4.55 -2.24 20.37
CA THR A 56 -3.78 -2.89 21.44
C THR A 56 -2.63 -2.01 21.89
N LYS A 57 -2.90 -1.10 22.84
CA LYS A 57 -1.89 -0.15 23.34
C LYS A 57 -0.62 -0.82 23.86
N SER A 58 -0.73 -2.00 24.49
CA SER A 58 0.44 -2.72 25.01
C SER A 58 1.46 -3.11 23.92
N LYS A 59 1.01 -3.38 22.69
CA LYS A 59 1.93 -3.59 21.56
C LYS A 59 2.67 -2.32 21.18
N CYS A 60 1.97 -1.18 21.20
CA CYS A 60 2.58 0.13 20.95
C CYS A 60 3.62 0.48 22.01
N ASP A 61 3.29 0.23 23.29
CA ASP A 61 4.19 0.48 24.41
C ASP A 61 5.44 -0.40 24.33
N ALA A 62 5.30 -1.68 24.02
CA ALA A 62 6.44 -2.58 23.81
C ALA A 62 7.34 -2.14 22.64
N MET A 63 6.74 -1.65 21.55
CA MET A 63 7.50 -1.10 20.41
C MET A 63 8.28 0.15 20.82
N LYS A 64 7.65 1.06 21.57
CA LYS A 64 8.30 2.24 22.13
C LYS A 64 9.48 1.84 23.04
N GLU A 65 9.27 0.93 23.99
CA GLU A 65 10.34 0.47 24.90
C GLU A 65 11.55 -0.07 24.14
N LYS A 66 11.31 -0.81 23.07
CA LYS A 66 12.35 -1.38 22.21
C LYS A 66 13.13 -0.32 21.44
N LEU A 67 12.45 0.68 20.89
CA LEU A 67 13.05 1.62 19.92
C LEU A 67 13.54 2.92 20.57
N GLN A 68 12.88 3.43 21.61
CA GLN A 68 13.23 4.72 22.22
C GLN A 68 14.71 4.81 22.66
N PRO A 69 15.37 3.75 23.21
CA PRO A 69 16.79 3.82 23.55
C PRO A 69 17.73 3.97 22.34
N THR A 70 17.27 3.67 21.13
CA THR A 70 18.09 3.62 19.92
C THR A 70 17.91 4.81 19.00
N THR A 71 16.98 5.74 19.34
CA THR A 71 16.61 6.88 18.47
C THR A 71 16.53 8.19 19.24
N LYS A 72 16.69 9.30 18.50
CA LYS A 72 16.41 10.65 19.00
C LYS A 72 14.94 11.05 18.75
N THR A 73 14.20 10.30 17.94
CA THR A 73 12.77 10.52 17.71
C THR A 73 12.02 10.32 19.03
N VAL A 74 11.18 11.28 19.41
CA VAL A 74 10.32 11.13 20.59
C VAL A 74 9.15 10.23 20.22
N ILE A 75 9.00 9.11 20.92
CA ILE A 75 7.93 8.14 20.67
C ILE A 75 6.85 8.28 21.74
N THR A 76 5.63 8.52 21.32
CA THR A 76 4.42 8.45 22.14
C THR A 76 3.54 7.30 21.70
N THR A 77 2.61 6.87 22.54
CA THR A 77 1.70 5.76 22.24
C THR A 77 0.28 6.10 22.64
N ALA A 78 -0.67 5.62 21.86
CA ALA A 78 -2.09 5.77 22.17
C ALA A 78 -2.86 4.47 21.87
N GLN A 79 -4.02 4.33 22.50
CA GLN A 79 -5.02 3.36 22.08
C GLN A 79 -6.03 4.10 21.20
N VAL A 80 -6.39 3.48 20.07
CA VAL A 80 -7.45 3.98 19.19
C VAL A 80 -8.06 2.81 18.42
N ASP A 81 -9.36 2.85 18.25
CA ASP A 81 -10.05 2.01 17.31
C ASP A 81 -10.12 2.74 15.95
N ALA A 82 -9.44 2.21 14.95
CA ALA A 82 -9.39 2.83 13.63
C ALA A 82 -10.70 2.67 12.83
N ASP A 83 -11.66 1.88 13.31
CA ASP A 83 -13.02 1.80 12.79
C ASP A 83 -13.91 2.94 13.36
N ASN A 84 -13.42 3.65 14.39
CA ASN A 84 -14.14 4.76 15.02
C ASN A 84 -13.56 6.11 14.60
N THR A 85 -14.20 6.74 13.61
CA THR A 85 -13.78 8.04 13.08
C THR A 85 -13.75 9.14 14.15
N GLU A 86 -14.65 9.12 15.13
CA GLU A 86 -14.70 10.15 16.18
C GLU A 86 -13.50 10.03 17.13
N GLU A 87 -13.10 8.81 17.52
CA GLU A 87 -11.90 8.58 18.32
C GLU A 87 -10.64 9.03 17.57
N LEU A 88 -10.56 8.71 16.27
CA LEU A 88 -9.46 9.16 15.41
C LEU A 88 -9.37 10.69 15.36
N ILE A 89 -10.49 11.37 15.12
CA ILE A 89 -10.57 12.84 15.09
C ILE A 89 -10.10 13.44 16.43
N ALA A 90 -10.57 12.89 17.55
CA ALA A 90 -10.17 13.36 18.88
C ALA A 90 -8.67 13.22 19.09
N LEU A 91 -8.10 12.05 18.77
CA LEU A 91 -6.68 11.76 18.92
C LEU A 91 -5.80 12.63 18.00
N ILE A 92 -6.21 12.82 16.73
CA ILE A 92 -5.51 13.70 15.78
C ILE A 92 -5.51 15.15 16.26
N LYS A 93 -6.65 15.65 16.77
CA LYS A 93 -6.74 17.01 17.32
C LYS A 93 -5.88 17.22 18.55
N GLU A 94 -5.75 16.21 19.41
CA GLU A 94 -4.89 16.24 20.59
C GLU A 94 -3.41 16.23 20.20
N TYR A 95 -3.00 15.28 19.40
CA TYR A 95 -1.60 15.07 19.03
C TYR A 95 -1.11 16.09 18.00
N LYS A 96 -1.96 16.52 17.07
CA LYS A 96 -1.67 17.49 15.98
C LYS A 96 -0.51 17.02 15.10
N PRO A 97 -0.60 15.87 14.44
CA PRO A 97 0.40 15.42 13.50
C PRO A 97 0.41 16.27 12.23
N ASP A 98 1.53 16.33 11.53
CA ASP A 98 1.62 16.88 10.17
C ASP A 98 1.04 15.88 9.15
N ALA A 99 1.18 14.56 9.41
CA ALA A 99 0.63 13.50 8.57
C ALA A 99 0.24 12.27 9.38
N VAL A 100 -0.74 11.53 8.87
CA VAL A 100 -1.12 10.20 9.35
C VAL A 100 -0.58 9.16 8.37
N LEU A 101 0.22 8.21 8.88
CA LEU A 101 0.65 7.01 8.17
C LEU A 101 -0.23 5.84 8.60
N ASN A 102 -1.07 5.38 7.68
CA ASN A 102 -1.91 4.22 7.87
C ASN A 102 -1.16 2.94 7.45
N VAL A 103 -0.87 2.09 8.41
CA VAL A 103 -0.32 0.74 8.26
C VAL A 103 -1.13 -0.26 9.09
N ALA A 104 -2.42 0.05 9.27
CA ALA A 104 -3.44 -0.86 9.79
C ALA A 104 -3.88 -1.84 8.69
N LEU A 105 -5.00 -2.50 8.87
CA LEU A 105 -5.59 -3.31 7.82
C LEU A 105 -6.32 -2.43 6.80
N PRO A 106 -6.49 -2.87 5.55
CA PRO A 106 -7.12 -2.07 4.48
C PRO A 106 -8.58 -1.72 4.76
N TYR A 107 -9.23 -2.42 5.66
CA TYR A 107 -10.62 -2.15 6.08
C TYR A 107 -10.82 -0.76 6.70
N GLN A 108 -9.78 -0.20 7.32
CA GLN A 108 -9.83 1.07 8.03
C GLN A 108 -9.44 2.29 7.18
N ASP A 109 -9.10 2.13 5.91
CA ASP A 109 -8.58 3.22 5.08
C ASP A 109 -9.55 4.41 5.01
N LEU A 110 -10.83 4.15 4.74
CA LEU A 110 -11.81 5.22 4.55
C LEU A 110 -12.14 5.95 5.85
N THR A 111 -12.21 5.25 6.99
CA THR A 111 -12.47 5.87 8.30
C THR A 111 -11.30 6.78 8.71
N ILE A 112 -10.06 6.36 8.42
CA ILE A 112 -8.87 7.19 8.67
C ILE A 112 -8.83 8.38 7.71
N MET A 113 -9.17 8.20 6.42
CA MET A 113 -9.26 9.30 5.45
C MET A 113 -10.32 10.34 5.86
N ASP A 114 -11.48 9.90 6.36
CA ASP A 114 -12.52 10.81 6.89
C ASP A 114 -12.02 11.60 8.10
N ALA A 115 -11.28 10.97 9.01
CA ALA A 115 -10.67 11.64 10.15
C ALA A 115 -9.60 12.67 9.72
N CYS A 116 -8.78 12.35 8.72
CA CYS A 116 -7.80 13.26 8.15
C CYS A 116 -8.47 14.46 7.49
N LEU A 117 -9.54 14.25 6.71
CA LEU A 117 -10.35 15.34 6.14
C LEU A 117 -10.94 16.26 7.21
N ALA A 118 -11.55 15.69 8.26
CA ALA A 118 -12.17 16.46 9.32
C ALA A 118 -11.17 17.27 10.16
N THR A 119 -9.88 16.92 10.09
CA THR A 119 -8.82 17.56 10.89
C THR A 119 -7.83 18.37 10.06
N GLY A 120 -7.89 18.27 8.72
CA GLY A 120 -6.99 18.99 7.82
C GLY A 120 -5.55 18.44 7.86
N VAL A 121 -5.37 17.12 7.99
CA VAL A 121 -4.08 16.45 8.12
C VAL A 121 -3.80 15.59 6.89
N ASP A 122 -2.56 15.56 6.41
CA ASP A 122 -2.14 14.74 5.29
C ASP A 122 -2.23 13.23 5.61
N TYR A 123 -2.52 12.43 4.58
CA TYR A 123 -2.74 10.99 4.69
C TYR A 123 -1.79 10.20 3.81
N ILE A 124 -1.30 9.05 4.32
CA ILE A 124 -0.48 8.11 3.57
C ILE A 124 -0.92 6.69 3.95
N ASP A 125 -1.13 5.82 2.96
CA ASP A 125 -1.37 4.39 3.15
C ASP A 125 -0.40 3.51 2.35
N THR A 126 -0.53 2.20 2.52
CA THR A 126 0.32 1.18 1.86
C THR A 126 -0.46 0.18 1.03
N ALA A 127 -1.80 0.27 1.01
CA ALA A 127 -2.69 -0.66 0.30
C ALA A 127 -3.98 0.04 -0.12
N ASN A 128 -4.79 -0.62 -0.94
CA ASN A 128 -6.13 -0.17 -1.27
C ASN A 128 -7.14 -0.59 -0.21
N TYR A 129 -8.25 0.16 -0.14
CA TYR A 129 -9.38 -0.18 0.73
C TYR A 129 -10.03 -1.50 0.32
N GLU A 130 -10.34 -2.30 1.32
CA GLU A 130 -11.15 -3.50 1.20
C GLU A 130 -12.33 -3.41 2.18
N ALA A 131 -13.53 -3.82 1.74
CA ALA A 131 -14.67 -3.88 2.64
C ALA A 131 -14.65 -5.19 3.45
N GLU A 132 -14.92 -5.11 4.76
CA GLU A 132 -15.00 -6.30 5.63
C GLU A 132 -16.17 -7.23 5.28
N ASN A 133 -17.28 -6.68 4.80
CA ASN A 133 -18.54 -7.40 4.59
C ASN A 133 -18.79 -7.73 3.12
N THR A 134 -17.85 -8.41 2.47
CA THR A 134 -18.00 -8.84 1.06
C THR A 134 -19.16 -9.79 0.83
N ASP A 135 -19.69 -10.40 1.89
CA ASP A 135 -20.87 -11.26 1.84
C ASP A 135 -22.21 -10.51 1.94
N ASP A 136 -22.17 -9.19 2.25
CA ASP A 136 -23.38 -8.35 2.22
C ASP A 136 -23.88 -8.22 0.77
N PRO A 137 -25.13 -8.66 0.47
CA PRO A 137 -25.67 -8.62 -0.89
C PRO A 137 -25.78 -7.21 -1.47
N GLU A 138 -26.04 -6.18 -0.65
CA GLU A 138 -26.13 -4.80 -1.11
C GLU A 138 -24.73 -4.25 -1.45
N TRP A 139 -23.77 -4.53 -0.59
CA TRP A 139 -22.38 -4.14 -0.85
C TRP A 139 -21.83 -4.85 -2.09
N ARG A 140 -22.05 -6.17 -2.19
CA ARG A 140 -21.63 -6.96 -3.37
C ARG A 140 -22.18 -6.39 -4.67
N LYS A 141 -23.43 -5.99 -4.69
CA LYS A 141 -24.05 -5.37 -5.87
C LYS A 141 -23.36 -4.06 -6.26
N ILE A 142 -23.08 -3.19 -5.30
CA ILE A 142 -22.37 -1.93 -5.54
C ILE A 142 -20.96 -2.22 -6.09
N TYR A 143 -20.29 -3.20 -5.52
CA TYR A 143 -18.96 -3.61 -5.94
C TYR A 143 -18.96 -4.16 -7.37
N GLU A 144 -19.87 -5.09 -7.66
CA GLU A 144 -20.03 -5.68 -9.00
C GLU A 144 -20.35 -4.62 -10.07
N GLU A 145 -21.19 -3.65 -9.76
CA GLU A 145 -21.47 -2.52 -10.65
C GLU A 145 -20.21 -1.69 -10.93
N ARG A 146 -19.37 -1.48 -9.95
CA ARG A 146 -18.07 -0.81 -10.09
C ARG A 146 -17.10 -1.62 -10.96
N CYS A 147 -16.90 -2.89 -10.64
CA CYS A 147 -16.04 -3.77 -11.40
C CYS A 147 -16.46 -3.83 -12.88
N LYS A 148 -17.76 -3.93 -13.14
CA LYS A 148 -18.30 -3.90 -14.49
C LYS A 148 -18.01 -2.58 -15.21
N LYS A 149 -18.08 -1.46 -14.52
CA LYS A 149 -17.76 -0.14 -15.07
C LYS A 149 -16.27 -0.01 -15.39
N GLU A 150 -15.40 -0.50 -14.52
CA GLU A 150 -13.95 -0.45 -14.71
C GLU A 150 -13.41 -1.58 -15.61
N GLY A 151 -14.21 -2.62 -15.87
CA GLY A 151 -13.89 -3.71 -16.80
C GLY A 151 -13.09 -4.85 -16.20
N PHE A 152 -13.13 -5.06 -14.89
CA PHE A 152 -12.48 -6.18 -14.19
C PHE A 152 -13.31 -6.62 -12.97
N THR A 153 -13.03 -7.80 -12.43
CA THR A 153 -13.74 -8.38 -11.27
C THR A 153 -12.84 -8.61 -10.05
N ALA A 154 -11.65 -8.04 -10.05
CA ALA A 154 -10.76 -8.13 -8.89
C ALA A 154 -11.38 -7.44 -7.67
N TYR A 155 -11.20 -8.03 -6.49
CA TYR A 155 -11.71 -7.49 -5.22
C TYR A 155 -10.92 -6.27 -4.72
N PHE A 156 -9.85 -5.89 -5.40
CA PHE A 156 -8.91 -4.85 -5.02
C PHE A 156 -9.00 -3.70 -6.02
N ASP A 157 -9.37 -2.53 -5.58
CA ASP A 157 -9.42 -1.35 -6.43
C ASP A 157 -9.29 -0.06 -5.60
N TYR A 158 -8.55 0.93 -6.13
CA TYR A 158 -8.39 2.24 -5.52
C TYR A 158 -9.57 3.18 -5.73
N SER A 159 -10.64 2.78 -6.42
CA SER A 159 -11.74 3.69 -6.76
C SER A 159 -12.42 4.28 -5.53
N TRP A 160 -12.43 3.56 -4.41
CA TRP A 160 -12.96 4.02 -3.13
C TRP A 160 -12.16 5.20 -2.56
N GLN A 161 -10.84 5.09 -2.54
CA GLN A 161 -9.96 6.16 -2.08
C GLN A 161 -9.89 7.29 -3.11
N TRP A 162 -9.91 7.00 -4.42
CA TRP A 162 -9.97 8.02 -5.47
C TRP A 162 -11.25 8.87 -5.43
N ALA A 163 -12.34 8.37 -4.89
CA ALA A 163 -13.56 9.15 -4.67
C ALA A 163 -13.34 10.33 -3.70
N TYR A 164 -12.31 10.27 -2.87
CA TYR A 164 -11.93 11.34 -1.95
C TYR A 164 -11.11 12.46 -2.61
N LYS A 165 -10.60 12.26 -3.82
CA LYS A 165 -9.70 13.20 -4.50
C LYS A 165 -10.16 14.65 -4.39
N LYS A 166 -11.39 14.93 -4.83
CA LYS A 166 -11.90 16.31 -4.80
C LYS A 166 -12.04 16.85 -3.38
N LYS A 167 -12.43 16.05 -2.40
CA LYS A 167 -12.54 16.47 -1.00
C LYS A 167 -11.18 16.87 -0.43
N PHE A 168 -10.11 16.08 -0.73
CA PHE A 168 -8.75 16.37 -0.30
C PHE A 168 -8.19 17.62 -0.99
N GLU A 169 -8.41 17.77 -2.31
CA GLU A 169 -8.04 18.96 -3.08
C GLU A 169 -8.71 20.24 -2.52
N ASP A 170 -10.01 20.17 -2.24
CA ASP A 170 -10.78 21.31 -1.69
C ASP A 170 -10.34 21.66 -0.26
N ALA A 171 -9.92 20.68 0.53
CA ALA A 171 -9.39 20.87 1.87
C ALA A 171 -7.91 21.35 1.87
N GLY A 172 -7.22 21.29 0.74
CA GLY A 172 -5.81 21.66 0.60
C GLY A 172 -4.85 20.71 1.31
N ILE A 173 -5.23 19.44 1.47
CA ILE A 173 -4.42 18.38 2.06
C ILE A 173 -4.07 17.30 1.04
N THR A 174 -3.03 16.52 1.32
CA THR A 174 -2.51 15.51 0.42
C THR A 174 -2.88 14.11 0.89
N ALA A 175 -3.26 13.22 -0.04
CA ALA A 175 -3.29 11.79 0.17
C ALA A 175 -2.27 11.11 -0.76
N ILE A 176 -1.40 10.25 -0.20
CA ILE A 176 -0.51 9.37 -0.96
C ILE A 176 -1.03 7.95 -0.76
N LEU A 177 -1.49 7.35 -1.83
CA LEU A 177 -2.10 6.02 -1.82
C LEU A 177 -1.11 4.97 -2.29
N GLY A 178 -1.11 3.81 -1.64
CA GLY A 178 -0.28 2.68 -2.03
C GLY A 178 1.23 2.95 -1.93
N SER A 179 1.69 3.54 -0.83
CA SER A 179 3.11 3.88 -0.62
C SER A 179 3.86 2.77 0.12
N GLY A 180 3.68 1.51 -0.34
CA GLY A 180 4.37 0.34 0.17
C GLY A 180 5.55 -0.07 -0.71
N PHE A 181 5.81 -1.36 -0.78
CA PHE A 181 6.77 -1.96 -1.69
C PHE A 181 6.11 -2.25 -3.04
N ASP A 182 5.10 -3.06 -3.05
CA ASP A 182 4.13 -3.32 -4.10
C ASP A 182 2.70 -3.23 -3.47
N PRO A 183 1.97 -2.21 -3.83
CA PRO A 183 2.31 -1.02 -4.62
C PRO A 183 3.23 -0.02 -3.89
N GLY A 184 3.94 0.81 -4.68
CA GLY A 184 4.74 1.92 -4.19
C GLY A 184 6.13 1.98 -4.82
N VAL A 185 7.08 1.18 -4.32
CA VAL A 185 8.46 1.13 -4.86
C VAL A 185 8.45 0.71 -6.33
N THR A 186 7.62 -0.26 -6.72
CA THR A 186 7.43 -0.71 -8.11
C THR A 186 6.97 0.42 -9.02
N SER A 187 6.04 1.26 -8.57
CA SER A 187 5.57 2.44 -9.28
C SER A 187 6.67 3.50 -9.42
N VAL A 188 7.43 3.73 -8.34
CA VAL A 188 8.57 4.68 -8.34
C VAL A 188 9.68 4.22 -9.29
N TYR A 189 10.02 2.94 -9.30
CA TYR A 189 11.01 2.39 -10.23
C TYR A 189 10.57 2.51 -11.69
N SER A 190 9.31 2.27 -11.98
CA SER A 190 8.74 2.44 -13.33
C SER A 190 8.82 3.89 -13.78
N ALA A 191 8.44 4.84 -12.92
CA ALA A 191 8.54 6.27 -13.19
C ALA A 191 9.99 6.73 -13.33
N TYR A 192 10.90 6.21 -12.51
CA TYR A 192 12.33 6.49 -12.58
C TYR A 192 12.95 5.97 -13.89
N ALA A 193 12.58 4.75 -14.28
CA ALA A 193 13.02 4.16 -15.55
C ALA A 193 12.57 4.99 -16.75
N LEU A 194 11.29 5.38 -16.80
CA LEU A 194 10.75 6.26 -17.84
C LEU A 194 11.48 7.59 -17.88
N LYS A 195 11.82 8.14 -16.72
CA LYS A 195 12.50 9.46 -16.65
C LYS A 195 13.95 9.43 -17.11
N HIS A 196 14.68 8.34 -16.86
CA HIS A 196 16.14 8.30 -16.96
C HIS A 196 16.69 7.34 -18.01
N TYR A 197 15.96 6.28 -18.37
CA TYR A 197 16.48 5.20 -19.20
C TYR A 197 15.69 4.95 -20.48
N PHE A 198 14.39 5.32 -20.52
CA PHE A 198 13.53 5.06 -21.67
C PHE A 198 12.87 6.34 -22.17
N ASP A 199 12.74 6.47 -23.48
CA ASP A 199 11.92 7.52 -24.10
C ASP A 199 10.43 7.18 -24.00
N GLU A 200 10.09 5.88 -24.13
CA GLU A 200 8.75 5.31 -24.01
C GLU A 200 8.81 3.96 -23.29
N ILE A 201 7.79 3.62 -22.52
CA ILE A 201 7.61 2.28 -21.91
C ILE A 201 6.32 1.69 -22.45
N HIS A 202 6.45 0.60 -23.22
CA HIS A 202 5.31 -0.12 -23.78
C HIS A 202 4.90 -1.35 -22.97
N TYR A 203 5.83 -1.99 -22.28
CA TYR A 203 5.63 -3.23 -21.54
C TYR A 203 6.27 -3.15 -20.17
N ILE A 204 5.49 -3.52 -19.13
CA ILE A 204 5.97 -3.61 -17.76
C ILE A 204 5.60 -5.00 -17.26
N ASP A 205 6.59 -5.78 -16.84
CA ASP A 205 6.41 -7.00 -16.06
C ASP A 205 7.05 -6.75 -14.69
N ILE A 206 6.25 -6.78 -13.63
CA ILE A 206 6.69 -6.70 -12.24
C ILE A 206 6.86 -8.12 -11.75
N LEU A 207 8.04 -8.41 -11.22
CA LEU A 207 8.42 -9.76 -10.78
C LEU A 207 8.76 -9.70 -9.29
N ASP A 208 7.80 -10.02 -8.43
CA ASP A 208 8.01 -10.08 -6.99
C ASP A 208 8.56 -11.45 -6.58
N CYS A 209 9.69 -11.44 -5.86
CA CYS A 209 10.37 -12.65 -5.45
C CYS A 209 10.64 -12.67 -3.96
N ASN A 210 10.00 -13.59 -3.25
CA ASN A 210 10.39 -13.93 -1.90
C ASN A 210 11.58 -14.90 -1.93
N GLY A 211 12.76 -14.38 -1.59
CA GLY A 211 14.00 -15.17 -1.44
C GLY A 211 14.26 -15.65 -0.01
N GLY A 212 13.36 -15.37 0.93
CA GLY A 212 13.48 -15.75 2.34
C GLY A 212 13.04 -17.18 2.63
N ASP A 213 13.38 -17.64 3.83
CA ASP A 213 12.91 -18.90 4.41
C ASP A 213 12.42 -18.61 5.83
N HIS A 214 11.18 -18.95 6.14
CA HIS A 214 10.57 -18.78 7.45
C HIS A 214 10.84 -19.95 8.39
N GLY A 215 11.44 -21.03 7.91
CA GLY A 215 11.68 -22.26 8.67
C GLY A 215 10.39 -23.08 8.94
N TYR A 216 9.30 -22.77 8.28
CA TYR A 216 8.01 -23.46 8.39
C TYR A 216 7.55 -23.97 7.04
N PRO A 217 6.84 -25.13 7.00
CA PRO A 217 6.27 -25.65 5.76
C PRO A 217 5.24 -24.71 5.10
N PHE A 218 4.55 -23.93 5.92
CA PHE A 218 3.58 -22.91 5.49
C PHE A 218 3.74 -21.67 6.35
N ALA A 219 3.92 -20.52 5.72
CA ALA A 219 3.96 -19.22 6.36
C ALA A 219 3.58 -18.13 5.37
N THR A 220 2.95 -17.06 5.85
CA THR A 220 2.65 -15.86 5.09
C THR A 220 3.49 -14.69 5.61
N ASN A 221 3.83 -13.73 4.76
CA ASN A 221 4.62 -12.56 5.14
C ASN A 221 3.78 -11.47 5.82
N PHE A 222 2.47 -11.46 5.59
CA PHE A 222 1.52 -10.48 6.10
C PHE A 222 0.23 -11.18 6.57
N ASN A 223 -0.89 -10.48 6.61
CA ASN A 223 -2.15 -11.07 7.06
C ASN A 223 -2.50 -12.33 6.27
N PRO A 224 -2.64 -13.51 6.91
CA PRO A 224 -2.90 -14.76 6.20
C PRO A 224 -4.20 -14.77 5.40
N GLU A 225 -5.25 -14.14 5.92
CA GLU A 225 -6.57 -14.08 5.26
C GLU A 225 -6.51 -13.26 3.98
N ILE A 226 -5.84 -12.10 4.00
CA ILE A 226 -5.64 -11.28 2.80
C ILE A 226 -4.83 -12.05 1.76
N ASN A 227 -3.73 -12.69 2.18
CA ASN A 227 -2.89 -13.47 1.27
C ASN A 227 -3.63 -14.65 0.64
N LEU A 228 -4.49 -15.33 1.41
CA LEU A 228 -5.35 -16.41 0.90
C LEU A 228 -6.32 -15.90 -0.17
N ARG A 229 -7.00 -14.77 0.09
CA ARG A 229 -7.93 -14.17 -0.88
C ARG A 229 -7.23 -13.71 -2.15
N GLU A 230 -6.05 -13.11 -2.03
CA GLU A 230 -5.25 -12.63 -3.17
C GLU A 230 -4.90 -13.77 -4.15
N VAL A 231 -4.45 -14.92 -3.65
CA VAL A 231 -4.09 -16.06 -4.52
C VAL A 231 -5.30 -16.83 -5.04
N SER A 232 -6.44 -16.76 -4.35
CA SER A 232 -7.69 -17.41 -4.78
C SER A 232 -8.56 -16.51 -5.68
N ALA A 233 -8.26 -15.22 -5.76
CA ALA A 233 -8.97 -14.30 -6.63
C ALA A 233 -8.58 -14.49 -8.11
N PRO A 234 -9.46 -14.13 -9.07
CA PRO A 234 -9.10 -14.04 -10.47
C PRO A 234 -7.89 -13.13 -10.67
N GLY A 235 -6.90 -13.60 -11.43
CA GLY A 235 -5.78 -12.77 -11.84
C GLY A 235 -6.23 -11.78 -12.91
N SER A 236 -5.64 -10.60 -12.96
CA SER A 236 -5.88 -9.67 -14.05
C SER A 236 -4.65 -8.84 -14.39
N TYR A 237 -4.59 -8.38 -15.63
CA TYR A 237 -3.52 -7.52 -16.11
C TYR A 237 -4.05 -6.52 -17.14
N TRP A 238 -3.29 -5.44 -17.35
CA TRP A 238 -3.61 -4.42 -18.35
C TRP A 238 -3.01 -4.77 -19.70
N GLU A 239 -3.80 -4.73 -20.76
CA GLU A 239 -3.33 -4.92 -22.14
C GLU A 239 -4.12 -4.10 -23.15
N ASN A 240 -3.42 -3.32 -23.98
CA ASN A 240 -3.98 -2.52 -25.08
C ASN A 240 -5.22 -1.67 -24.71
N GLY A 241 -5.18 -1.06 -23.53
CA GLY A 241 -6.23 -0.13 -23.12
C GLY A 241 -7.39 -0.78 -22.35
N HIS A 242 -7.30 -2.06 -22.01
CA HIS A 242 -8.33 -2.77 -21.26
C HIS A 242 -7.76 -3.79 -20.28
N TRP A 243 -8.58 -4.17 -19.31
CA TRP A 243 -8.25 -5.25 -18.38
C TRP A 243 -8.50 -6.61 -19.04
N VAL A 244 -7.59 -7.55 -18.80
CA VAL A 244 -7.72 -8.96 -19.18
C VAL A 244 -7.74 -9.76 -17.89
N GLU A 245 -8.83 -10.48 -17.67
CA GLU A 245 -9.00 -11.35 -16.50
C GLU A 245 -8.69 -12.80 -16.85
N ILE A 246 -8.11 -13.53 -15.90
CA ILE A 246 -7.78 -14.95 -16.01
C ILE A 246 -8.21 -15.68 -14.73
N PRO A 247 -8.49 -17.00 -14.80
CA PRO A 247 -8.71 -17.76 -13.59
C PRO A 247 -7.49 -17.71 -12.64
N PRO A 248 -7.69 -17.88 -11.33
CA PRO A 248 -6.62 -17.83 -10.34
C PRO A 248 -5.43 -18.71 -10.70
N MET A 249 -4.23 -18.22 -10.55
CA MET A 249 -2.96 -18.95 -10.67
C MET A 249 -2.74 -19.71 -12.00
N THR A 250 -3.48 -19.37 -13.08
CA THR A 250 -3.43 -20.13 -14.35
C THR A 250 -2.25 -19.78 -15.26
N ILE A 251 -1.71 -18.58 -15.16
CA ILE A 251 -0.50 -18.20 -15.91
C ILE A 251 0.71 -18.34 -15.01
N LYS A 252 1.48 -19.38 -15.28
CA LYS A 252 2.75 -19.69 -14.61
C LYS A 252 3.93 -19.39 -15.53
N ARG A 253 5.02 -18.93 -14.97
CA ARG A 253 6.26 -18.65 -15.68
C ARG A 253 7.46 -18.93 -14.76
N GLU A 254 8.52 -19.53 -15.29
CA GLU A 254 9.79 -19.66 -14.60
C GLU A 254 10.67 -18.43 -14.88
N TYR A 255 11.39 -17.96 -13.86
CA TYR A 255 12.35 -16.88 -13.99
C TYR A 255 13.56 -17.13 -13.08
N LYS A 256 14.75 -16.85 -13.63
CA LYS A 256 16.01 -16.95 -12.88
C LYS A 256 16.34 -15.60 -12.26
N PHE A 257 16.14 -15.49 -10.95
CA PHE A 257 16.52 -14.31 -10.20
C PHE A 257 18.00 -14.35 -9.81
N ASP A 258 18.68 -13.21 -9.96
CA ASP A 258 20.05 -13.07 -9.48
C ASP A 258 20.11 -13.38 -7.97
N GLN A 259 21.08 -14.18 -7.55
CA GLN A 259 21.36 -14.57 -6.17
C GLN A 259 20.28 -15.46 -5.49
N VAL A 260 19.09 -15.57 -6.05
CA VAL A 260 17.99 -16.39 -5.50
C VAL A 260 17.82 -17.70 -6.27
N GLY A 261 18.11 -17.68 -7.57
CA GLY A 261 17.98 -18.86 -8.47
C GLY A 261 16.65 -18.91 -9.20
N ASP A 262 16.35 -20.10 -9.74
CA ASP A 262 15.14 -20.31 -10.54
C ASP A 262 13.90 -20.39 -9.64
N LYS A 263 12.87 -19.64 -10.00
CA LYS A 263 11.59 -19.55 -9.27
C LYS A 263 10.42 -19.63 -10.24
N ASP A 264 9.40 -20.39 -9.83
CA ASP A 264 8.11 -20.35 -10.45
C ASP A 264 7.33 -19.10 -9.98
N MET A 265 6.78 -18.36 -10.92
CA MET A 265 5.96 -17.18 -10.67
C MET A 265 4.60 -17.35 -11.28
N TYR A 266 3.60 -16.76 -10.62
CA TYR A 266 2.21 -16.81 -11.05
C TYR A 266 1.69 -15.39 -11.26
N LEU A 267 0.92 -15.19 -12.34
CA LEU A 267 0.28 -13.92 -12.62
C LEU A 267 -0.90 -13.73 -11.68
N LEU A 268 -0.89 -12.61 -10.97
CA LEU A 268 -1.96 -12.15 -10.09
C LEU A 268 -2.45 -10.77 -10.54
N HIS A 269 -3.63 -10.36 -10.06
CA HIS A 269 -3.96 -8.95 -9.99
C HIS A 269 -3.12 -8.28 -8.91
N HIS A 270 -2.68 -7.04 -9.17
CA HIS A 270 -2.04 -6.23 -8.13
C HIS A 270 -2.29 -4.73 -8.38
N GLU A 271 -2.38 -3.96 -7.31
CA GLU A 271 -2.94 -2.59 -7.32
C GLU A 271 -2.11 -1.59 -8.12
N GLU A 272 -0.78 -1.74 -8.16
CA GLU A 272 0.06 -0.82 -8.94
C GLU A 272 -0.23 -0.84 -10.43
N ILE A 273 -0.82 -1.92 -10.95
CA ILE A 273 -1.23 -1.99 -12.36
C ILE A 273 -2.19 -0.85 -12.69
N GLU A 274 -3.13 -0.54 -11.76
CA GLU A 274 -4.09 0.56 -11.96
C GLU A 274 -3.40 1.92 -12.08
N SER A 275 -2.48 2.22 -11.18
CA SER A 275 -1.77 3.48 -11.17
C SER A 275 -0.83 3.63 -12.35
N LEU A 276 -0.11 2.57 -12.71
CA LEU A 276 0.80 2.54 -13.86
C LEU A 276 0.05 2.68 -15.19
N ALA A 277 -1.09 2.00 -15.34
CA ALA A 277 -1.94 2.12 -16.53
C ALA A 277 -2.45 3.55 -16.76
N LYS A 278 -2.71 4.28 -15.67
CA LYS A 278 -3.17 5.68 -15.73
C LYS A 278 -2.03 6.69 -15.92
N THR A 279 -0.81 6.37 -15.47
CA THR A 279 0.29 7.35 -15.36
C THR A 279 1.41 7.17 -16.36
N ILE A 280 1.62 5.96 -16.91
CA ILE A 280 2.66 5.71 -17.93
C ILE A 280 2.06 5.92 -19.32
N PRO A 281 2.43 6.99 -20.04
CA PRO A 281 1.87 7.26 -21.37
C PRO A 281 2.26 6.19 -22.38
N GLY A 282 1.28 5.68 -23.15
CA GLY A 282 1.54 4.75 -24.25
C GLY A 282 1.83 3.31 -23.82
N VAL A 283 1.68 2.99 -22.54
CA VAL A 283 1.85 1.62 -22.07
C VAL A 283 0.81 0.69 -22.72
N LYS A 284 1.27 -0.45 -23.22
CA LYS A 284 0.46 -1.45 -23.92
C LYS A 284 0.12 -2.64 -23.04
N ARG A 285 1.02 -3.03 -22.13
CA ARG A 285 0.78 -4.15 -21.22
C ARG A 285 1.50 -3.95 -19.90
N ILE A 286 0.80 -4.26 -18.80
CA ILE A 286 1.35 -4.29 -17.45
C ILE A 286 0.89 -5.59 -16.79
N ARG A 287 1.83 -6.35 -16.24
CA ARG A 287 1.56 -7.61 -15.54
C ARG A 287 2.34 -7.67 -14.23
N PHE A 288 1.74 -8.29 -13.26
CA PHE A 288 2.37 -8.59 -11.97
C PHE A 288 2.50 -10.10 -11.79
N PHE A 289 3.65 -10.55 -11.31
CA PHE A 289 3.93 -11.95 -11.02
C PHE A 289 4.56 -12.06 -9.64
N MET A 290 4.08 -13.01 -8.85
CA MET A 290 4.60 -13.32 -7.53
C MET A 290 5.08 -14.77 -7.46
N THR A 291 6.14 -15.01 -6.65
CA THR A 291 6.70 -16.33 -6.44
C THR A 291 6.04 -17.03 -5.25
N PHE A 292 5.78 -18.34 -5.42
CA PHE A 292 5.27 -19.20 -4.36
C PHE A 292 6.07 -20.47 -4.28
N GLY A 293 6.37 -20.92 -3.05
CA GLY A 293 6.97 -22.24 -2.83
C GLY A 293 5.95 -23.37 -3.05
N GLN A 294 6.40 -24.52 -3.52
CA GLN A 294 5.51 -25.66 -3.78
C GLN A 294 4.76 -26.10 -2.53
N SER A 295 5.43 -26.16 -1.37
CA SER A 295 4.77 -26.50 -0.10
C SER A 295 3.64 -25.52 0.25
N TYR A 296 3.83 -24.21 -0.01
CA TYR A 296 2.80 -23.21 0.17
C TYR A 296 1.58 -23.50 -0.70
N LEU A 297 1.78 -23.73 -1.99
CA LEU A 297 0.70 -24.03 -2.94
C LEU A 297 -0.07 -25.32 -2.60
N ASP A 298 0.63 -26.34 -2.10
CA ASP A 298 0.00 -27.59 -1.70
C ASP A 298 -0.90 -27.39 -0.47
N HIS A 299 -0.46 -26.58 0.50
CA HIS A 299 -1.29 -26.24 1.66
C HIS A 299 -2.50 -25.36 1.27
N MET A 300 -2.29 -24.41 0.33
CA MET A 300 -3.38 -23.58 -0.18
C MET A 300 -4.48 -24.40 -0.81
N ARG A 301 -4.14 -25.35 -1.67
CA ARG A 301 -5.12 -26.27 -2.28
C ARG A 301 -5.90 -27.06 -1.24
N CYS A 302 -5.24 -27.53 -0.20
CA CYS A 302 -5.94 -28.21 0.90
C CYS A 302 -6.94 -27.30 1.63
N LEU A 303 -6.64 -26.00 1.74
CA LEU A 303 -7.53 -25.02 2.39
C LEU A 303 -8.71 -24.61 1.49
N GLU A 304 -8.52 -24.60 0.18
CA GLU A 304 -9.60 -24.34 -0.79
C GLU A 304 -10.65 -25.47 -0.83
N ASP A 305 -10.28 -26.70 -0.47
CA ASP A 305 -11.16 -27.87 -0.46
C ASP A 305 -11.97 -28.02 0.85
N VAL A 306 -11.80 -27.16 1.85
CA VAL A 306 -12.46 -27.19 3.17
C VAL A 306 -13.45 -26.05 3.32
#